data_fb9dab7996c647e299594caf48d03871
#
_entry.id   fb9dab7996c647e299594caf48d03871
#
_cell.length_a   1.000
_cell.length_b   1.000
_cell.length_c   1.000
_cell.angle_alpha   90.00
_cell.angle_beta   90.00
_cell.angle_gamma   90.00
#
_symmetry.space_group_name_H-M   'P 1'
#
loop_
_entity.id
_entity.type
_entity.pdbx_description
1 polymer ?
#
loop_
_entity_poly.entity_id
_entity_poly.type
_entity_poly.pdbx_seq_one_letter_code
_entity_poly.pdbx_strand_id
1 'polypeptide(L)'
;MVGKYKVVTLFGSTRFKEQFMDAQKRLTLAGYIVISVGLFGHAGDQEVWDGMDEGTLSKTKEMLDDMHKRKIDMADEIYVINVGGYIGDSTRSEIQYAEEHGKPVRYYQNIRK
;
A
#
# COMPACT_ATOMS: atom_id res chain seq x y z
N MET A 1 13.48 -11.25 1.18
CA MET A 1 13.22 -12.10 2.37
C MET A 1 14.08 -11.66 3.54
N VAL A 2 13.54 -11.71 4.70
CA VAL A 2 14.29 -11.43 5.92
C VAL A 2 14.22 -12.69 6.77
N GLY A 3 15.38 -13.26 7.07
CA GLY A 3 15.41 -14.60 7.63
C GLY A 3 14.73 -15.56 6.65
N LYS A 4 13.77 -16.32 7.14
CA LYS A 4 13.00 -17.25 6.30
C LYS A 4 11.62 -16.72 5.90
N TYR A 5 11.38 -15.42 6.10
CA TYR A 5 10.06 -14.83 5.85
C TYR A 5 10.08 -13.88 4.66
N LYS A 6 9.07 -14.00 3.81
CA LYS A 6 8.89 -13.05 2.71
C LYS A 6 8.34 -11.72 3.24
N VAL A 7 8.75 -10.64 2.62
CA VAL A 7 8.25 -9.30 2.92
C VAL A 7 7.21 -8.92 1.87
N VAL A 8 6.03 -8.53 2.31
CA VAL A 8 4.95 -8.08 1.43
C VAL A 8 4.52 -6.68 1.82
N THR A 9 4.35 -5.81 0.82
CA THR A 9 3.85 -4.45 1.05
C THR A 9 2.43 -4.33 0.52
N LEU A 10 1.55 -3.74 1.33
CA LEU A 10 0.15 -3.53 0.97
C LEU A 10 -0.03 -2.16 0.34
N PHE A 11 -0.75 -2.09 -0.78
CA PHE A 11 -1.14 -0.85 -1.45
C PHE A 11 -2.62 -0.86 -1.77
N GLY A 12 -3.19 0.32 -1.94
CA GLY A 12 -4.59 0.48 -2.28
C GLY A 12 -5.14 1.79 -1.76
N SER A 13 -6.40 2.07 -2.03
CA SER A 13 -7.05 3.26 -1.51
C SER A 13 -7.16 3.18 0.01
N THR A 14 -6.76 4.25 0.69
CA THR A 14 -6.82 4.30 2.16
C THR A 14 -8.23 4.33 2.72
N ARG A 15 -9.25 4.44 1.85
CA ARG A 15 -10.66 4.31 2.26
C ARG A 15 -11.00 2.87 2.67
N PHE A 16 -10.21 1.89 2.24
CA PHE A 16 -10.44 0.47 2.51
C PHE A 16 -9.69 -0.02 3.75
N LYS A 17 -9.76 0.76 4.82
CA LYS A 17 -9.02 0.45 6.06
C LYS A 17 -9.32 -0.94 6.60
N GLU A 18 -10.58 -1.35 6.63
CA GLU A 18 -10.96 -2.66 7.16
C GLU A 18 -10.33 -3.80 6.35
N GLN A 19 -10.30 -3.66 5.04
CA GLN A 19 -9.71 -4.65 4.15
C GLN A 19 -8.19 -4.69 4.29
N PHE A 20 -7.55 -3.53 4.50
CA PHE A 20 -6.13 -3.49 4.84
C PHE A 20 -5.85 -4.26 6.13
N MET A 21 -6.64 -4.04 7.16
CA MET A 21 -6.46 -4.72 8.45
C MET A 21 -6.69 -6.22 8.32
N ASP A 22 -7.69 -6.63 7.56
CA ASP A 22 -7.97 -8.04 7.29
C ASP A 22 -6.81 -8.72 6.55
N ALA A 23 -6.33 -8.11 5.48
CA ALA A 23 -5.20 -8.64 4.71
C ALA A 23 -3.93 -8.72 5.56
N GLN A 24 -3.64 -7.67 6.33
CA GLN A 24 -2.49 -7.62 7.22
C GLN A 24 -2.52 -8.79 8.20
N LYS A 25 -3.66 -9.03 8.81
CA LYS A 25 -3.84 -10.13 9.76
C LYS A 25 -3.61 -11.48 9.10
N ARG A 26 -4.26 -11.72 7.97
CA ARG A 26 -4.15 -13.01 7.27
C ARG A 26 -2.74 -13.29 6.79
N LEU A 27 -2.08 -12.29 6.22
CA LEU A 27 -0.72 -12.44 5.72
C LEU A 27 0.28 -12.65 6.85
N THR A 28 0.11 -11.94 7.96
CA THR A 28 0.95 -12.13 9.14
C THR A 28 0.83 -13.57 9.66
N LEU A 29 -0.38 -14.07 9.75
CA LEU A 29 -0.61 -15.45 10.22
C LEU A 29 -0.08 -16.49 9.21
N ALA A 30 0.04 -16.12 7.95
CA ALA A 30 0.60 -16.99 6.92
C ALA A 30 2.13 -16.94 6.87
N GLY A 31 2.77 -16.14 7.72
CA GLY A 31 4.23 -16.09 7.82
C GLY A 31 4.90 -14.98 7.04
N TYR A 32 4.16 -13.95 6.62
CA TYR A 32 4.74 -12.79 5.93
C TYR A 32 5.07 -11.67 6.89
N ILE A 33 6.17 -10.96 6.58
CA ILE A 33 6.43 -9.67 7.20
C ILE A 33 5.64 -8.65 6.39
N VAL A 34 4.73 -7.92 7.03
CA VAL A 34 3.82 -7.01 6.33
C VAL A 34 4.23 -5.56 6.53
N ILE A 35 4.36 -4.83 5.43
CA ILE A 35 4.54 -3.38 5.42
C ILE A 35 3.23 -2.77 4.91
N SER A 36 2.68 -1.81 5.63
CA SER A 36 1.41 -1.18 5.26
C SER A 36 1.58 0.32 5.04
N VAL A 37 0.46 1.02 4.79
CA VAL A 37 0.47 2.43 4.38
C VAL A 37 0.81 3.42 5.50
N GLY A 38 0.61 3.06 6.74
CA GLY A 38 0.89 3.94 7.88
C GLY A 38 -0.21 4.95 8.21
N LEU A 39 -0.82 5.57 7.19
CA LEU A 39 -1.90 6.54 7.37
C LEU A 39 -3.09 6.17 6.52
N PHE A 40 -4.29 6.27 7.10
CA PHE A 40 -5.54 6.07 6.39
C PHE A 40 -6.25 7.42 6.25
N GLY A 41 -5.72 8.26 5.39
CA GLY A 41 -6.19 9.63 5.21
C GLY A 41 -7.66 9.76 4.82
N HIS A 42 -8.27 8.71 4.25
CA HIS A 42 -9.69 8.69 3.90
C HIS A 42 -10.53 7.89 4.90
N ALA A 43 -9.93 7.36 5.96
CA ALA A 43 -10.65 6.47 6.88
C ALA A 43 -10.08 6.56 8.31
N GLY A 44 -10.16 7.75 8.90
CA GLY A 44 -9.82 7.96 10.28
C GLY A 44 -8.69 8.93 10.56
N ASP A 45 -7.86 9.23 9.56
CA ASP A 45 -6.69 10.09 9.75
C ASP A 45 -6.78 11.41 8.96
N GLN A 46 -7.99 11.86 8.62
CA GLN A 46 -8.22 13.08 7.84
C GLN A 46 -7.64 14.32 8.50
N GLU A 47 -7.64 14.37 9.83
CA GLU A 47 -7.15 15.53 10.59
C GLU A 47 -5.66 15.79 10.36
N VAL A 48 -4.91 14.79 9.93
CA VAL A 48 -3.49 14.96 9.60
C VAL A 48 -3.32 15.99 8.48
N TRP A 49 -4.22 15.97 7.51
CA TRP A 49 -4.16 16.86 6.35
C TRP A 49 -4.73 18.25 6.66
N ASP A 50 -5.77 18.30 7.48
CA ASP A 50 -6.53 19.51 7.74
C ASP A 50 -5.71 20.61 8.41
N GLY A 51 -4.66 20.26 9.15
CA GLY A 51 -3.81 21.22 9.83
C GLY A 51 -2.63 21.71 9.02
N MET A 52 -2.44 21.23 7.80
CA MET A 52 -1.28 21.57 7.00
C MET A 52 -1.55 22.75 6.08
N ASP A 53 -0.57 23.68 5.98
CA ASP A 53 -0.60 24.70 4.94
C ASP A 53 -0.26 24.07 3.58
N GLU A 54 -0.48 24.81 2.51
CA GLU A 54 -0.34 24.32 1.15
C GLU A 54 1.08 23.82 0.84
N GLY A 55 2.09 24.54 1.29
CA GLY A 55 3.49 24.17 1.06
C GLY A 55 3.87 22.91 1.81
N THR A 56 3.45 22.79 3.07
CA THR A 56 3.70 21.59 3.89
C THR A 56 2.97 20.38 3.31
N LEU A 57 1.73 20.58 2.85
CA LEU A 57 0.94 19.50 2.25
C LEU A 57 1.63 18.96 0.99
N SER A 58 2.12 19.83 0.13
CA SER A 58 2.81 19.44 -1.10
C SER A 58 4.07 18.63 -0.82
N LYS A 59 4.90 19.10 0.11
CA LYS A 59 6.14 18.41 0.50
C LYS A 59 5.85 17.05 1.13
N THR A 60 4.80 16.98 1.96
CA THR A 60 4.40 15.74 2.61
C THR A 60 3.96 14.71 1.58
N LYS A 61 3.19 15.12 0.58
CA LYS A 61 2.76 14.22 -0.50
C LYS A 61 3.94 13.70 -1.31
N GLU A 62 4.90 14.55 -1.63
CA GLU A 62 6.12 14.13 -2.33
C GLU A 62 6.89 13.10 -1.52
N MET A 63 7.05 13.36 -0.23
CA MET A 63 7.75 12.45 0.67
C MET A 63 7.04 11.10 0.75
N LEU A 64 5.71 11.10 0.86
CA LEU A 64 4.94 9.86 0.92
C LEU A 64 5.00 9.08 -0.39
N ASP A 65 4.95 9.75 -1.52
CA ASP A 65 5.08 9.09 -2.83
C ASP A 65 6.44 8.40 -2.96
N ASP A 66 7.51 9.07 -2.56
CA ASP A 66 8.83 8.47 -2.57
C ASP A 66 8.94 7.32 -1.57
N MET A 67 8.42 7.51 -0.37
CA MET A 67 8.43 6.50 0.68
C MET A 67 7.70 5.23 0.23
N HIS A 68 6.57 5.36 -0.46
CA HIS A 68 5.83 4.22 -0.97
C HIS A 68 6.68 3.39 -1.95
N LYS A 69 7.46 4.05 -2.80
CA LYS A 69 8.39 3.36 -3.70
C LYS A 69 9.49 2.63 -2.93
N ARG A 70 9.99 3.24 -1.84
CA ARG A 70 10.98 2.56 -0.99
C ARG A 70 10.36 1.33 -0.34
N LYS A 71 9.09 1.38 0.04
CA LYS A 71 8.39 0.20 0.59
C LYS A 71 8.30 -0.91 -0.45
N ILE A 72 8.13 -0.58 -1.72
CA ILE A 72 8.18 -1.56 -2.80
C ILE A 72 9.59 -2.15 -2.92
N ASP A 73 10.62 -1.31 -2.87
CA ASP A 73 12.00 -1.77 -2.94
C ASP A 73 12.35 -2.77 -1.83
N MET A 74 11.78 -2.59 -0.65
CA MET A 74 12.00 -3.46 0.50
C MET A 74 11.24 -4.78 0.43
N ALA A 75 10.24 -4.86 -0.42
CA ALA A 75 9.33 -6.01 -0.47
C ALA A 75 9.82 -7.08 -1.44
N ASP A 76 9.46 -8.33 -1.15
CA ASP A 76 9.61 -9.43 -2.09
C ASP A 76 8.45 -9.44 -3.08
N GLU A 77 7.28 -8.99 -2.64
CA GLU A 77 6.08 -8.89 -3.47
C GLU A 77 5.15 -7.80 -2.95
N ILE A 78 4.23 -7.35 -3.76
CA ILE A 78 3.21 -6.39 -3.32
C ILE A 78 1.82 -7.00 -3.40
N TYR A 79 0.91 -6.49 -2.55
CA TYR A 79 -0.43 -6.99 -2.42
C TYR A 79 -1.40 -5.81 -2.49
N VAL A 80 -2.20 -5.76 -3.53
CA VAL A 80 -3.09 -4.62 -3.81
C VAL A 80 -4.47 -4.84 -3.23
N ILE A 81 -4.92 -3.91 -2.42
CA ILE A 81 -6.27 -3.93 -1.83
C ILE A 81 -7.24 -3.31 -2.84
N ASN A 82 -7.86 -4.14 -3.65
CA ASN A 82 -8.70 -3.72 -4.78
C ASN A 82 -10.17 -4.07 -4.56
N VAL A 83 -10.78 -3.53 -3.53
CA VAL A 83 -12.18 -3.83 -3.20
C VAL A 83 -13.08 -3.45 -4.37
N GLY A 84 -13.88 -4.43 -4.82
CA GLY A 84 -14.76 -4.24 -5.99
C GLY A 84 -14.01 -4.00 -7.30
N GLY A 85 -12.72 -4.31 -7.33
CA GLY A 85 -11.88 -4.04 -8.50
C GLY A 85 -11.35 -2.61 -8.57
N TYR A 86 -11.65 -1.77 -7.59
CA TYR A 86 -11.21 -0.38 -7.60
C TYR A 86 -9.70 -0.25 -7.41
N ILE A 87 -9.06 0.45 -8.32
CA ILE A 87 -7.64 0.80 -8.26
C ILE A 87 -7.51 2.28 -8.62
N GLY A 88 -7.09 3.09 -7.65
CA GLY A 88 -6.89 4.52 -7.87
C GLY A 88 -5.60 4.81 -8.63
N ASP A 89 -5.40 6.07 -9.02
CA ASP A 89 -4.25 6.48 -9.83
C ASP A 89 -2.92 6.26 -9.12
N SER A 90 -2.84 6.58 -7.83
CA SER A 90 -1.63 6.37 -7.03
C SER A 90 -1.26 4.89 -6.97
N THR A 91 -2.25 4.04 -6.73
CA THR A 91 -2.04 2.59 -6.65
C THR A 91 -1.61 2.05 -8.01
N ARG A 92 -2.18 2.55 -9.09
CA ARG A 92 -1.80 2.15 -10.44
C ARG A 92 -0.34 2.46 -10.74
N SER A 93 0.12 3.63 -10.31
CA SER A 93 1.53 4.04 -10.43
C SER A 93 2.44 3.12 -9.62
N GLU A 94 2.02 2.74 -8.43
CA GLU A 94 2.77 1.83 -7.57
C GLU A 94 2.86 0.43 -8.17
N ILE A 95 1.78 -0.06 -8.76
CA ILE A 95 1.78 -1.34 -9.48
C ILE A 95 2.78 -1.31 -10.63
N GLN A 96 2.76 -0.25 -11.42
CA GLN A 96 3.68 -0.09 -12.53
C GLN A 96 5.12 -0.09 -12.05
N TYR A 97 5.43 0.65 -10.99
CA TYR A 97 6.78 0.69 -10.42
C TYR A 97 7.22 -0.72 -9.98
N ALA A 98 6.35 -1.45 -9.31
CA ALA A 98 6.65 -2.81 -8.85
C ALA A 98 6.95 -3.74 -10.02
N GLU A 99 6.14 -3.68 -11.07
CA GLU A 99 6.33 -4.51 -12.25
C GLU A 99 7.64 -4.19 -12.95
N GLU A 100 8.00 -2.92 -13.06
CA GLU A 100 9.27 -2.48 -13.65
C GLU A 100 10.48 -2.97 -12.85
N HIS A 101 10.30 -3.22 -11.57
CA HIS A 101 11.36 -3.71 -10.68
C HIS A 101 11.27 -5.23 -10.44
N GLY A 102 10.47 -5.93 -11.23
CA GLY A 102 10.37 -7.39 -11.15
C GLY A 102 9.70 -7.91 -9.90
N LYS A 103 8.91 -7.10 -9.22
CA LYS A 103 8.19 -7.53 -8.02
C LYS A 103 6.85 -8.14 -8.40
N PRO A 104 6.52 -9.36 -7.94
CA PRO A 104 5.20 -9.94 -8.16
C PRO A 104 4.11 -9.09 -7.54
N VAL A 105 2.98 -8.97 -8.23
CA VAL A 105 1.81 -8.21 -7.79
C VAL A 105 0.66 -9.17 -7.59
N ARG A 106 0.11 -9.20 -6.38
CA ARG A 106 -1.08 -9.99 -6.05
C ARG A 106 -2.21 -9.06 -5.62
N TYR A 107 -3.42 -9.57 -5.62
CA TYR A 107 -4.61 -8.76 -5.37
C TYR A 107 -5.47 -9.36 -4.25
N TYR A 108 -6.07 -8.47 -3.46
CA TYR A 108 -6.98 -8.84 -2.38
C TYR A 108 -8.20 -9.58 -2.95
N GLN A 109 -8.75 -9.07 -4.06
CA GLN A 109 -9.84 -9.72 -4.77
C GLN A 109 -9.39 -10.10 -6.17
N ASN A 110 -9.57 -11.36 -6.52
CA ASN A 110 -9.30 -11.82 -7.87
C ASN A 110 -10.50 -11.47 -8.74
N ILE A 111 -10.29 -10.54 -9.68
CA ILE A 111 -11.34 -10.14 -10.60
C ILE A 111 -11.21 -10.99 -11.87
N ARG A 112 -12.21 -11.79 -12.14
CA ARG A 112 -12.25 -12.60 -13.34
C ARG A 112 -12.96 -11.86 -14.46
N LYS A 113 -12.47 -12.05 -15.63
CA LYS A 113 -13.08 -11.49 -16.83
C LYS A 113 -13.69 -12.57 -17.67
#